data_e7be5e8c9478b70e3100ddc1ec93bfdd
#
_entry.id   e7be5e8c9478b70e3100ddc1ec93bfdd
#
_cell.length_a   1.000
_cell.length_b   1.000
_cell.length_c   1.000
_cell.angle_alpha   90.00
_cell.angle_beta   90.00
_cell.angle_gamma   90.00
#
_symmetry.space_group_name_H-M   'P 1'
#
loop_
_entity.id
_entity.type
_entity.pdbx_description
1 polymer ?
#
loop_
_entity_poly.entity_id
_entity_poly.type
_entity_poly.pdbx_seq_one_letter_code
_entity_poly.pdbx_strand_id
1 'polypeptide(L)'
;MNIILFDDEGRSNLLPLVYTRPCGNLRVGILTLAEKWEVLCSCTVSYLTEEYLAAKYPAKYDTTNYYVNGRLLPDQTILASIQKLKSGEKLTHEGCLIAFRYDEQLDNINDLLGHALELSHNEQHASFITYSHDLFSLNGQEIRKDFELLTANRESASLSETNTLIGDQLFIEEGASIEAAVINTKGGPVYIGKNATVMEGSLIRGPFSLGEGATIKMGAKIYGDTTVGPKCKVGGEVSNSLFYGNSNKGHDGFIGNSVIGEWCNLGADTNSSNLKNNYAPVKLWNYEKSRFINTGLQFCGLIMGDHSKCGINTMFNTGTVVGVSANIFGAGFPRNFIPSFTWGGASGFTTYTLPKVLETTRVVMLRRNIELDETEKQILKTIFELSEPQRFWENKPLRT
;
A
#
# COMPACT_ATOMS: atom_id res chain seq x y z
N MET A 1 0.96 26.75 2.40
CA MET A 1 0.27 25.84 3.35
C MET A 1 1.24 24.73 3.72
N ASN A 2 1.46 24.47 5.00
CA ASN A 2 2.29 23.35 5.45
C ASN A 2 1.39 22.25 6.00
N ILE A 3 1.40 21.07 5.37
CA ILE A 3 0.61 19.92 5.79
C ILE A 3 1.51 18.91 6.48
N ILE A 4 1.11 18.49 7.68
CA ILE A 4 1.75 17.44 8.45
C ILE A 4 0.73 16.30 8.60
N LEU A 5 0.97 15.19 7.93
CA LEU A 5 0.11 14.00 8.05
C LEU A 5 0.43 13.27 9.35
N PHE A 6 -0.56 13.12 10.22
CA PHE A 6 -0.36 12.42 11.47
C PHE A 6 -0.94 11.01 11.47
N ASP A 7 -0.27 10.10 12.13
CA ASP A 7 -0.78 8.76 12.44
C ASP A 7 -1.61 8.81 13.73
N ASP A 8 -2.83 8.27 13.67
CA ASP A 8 -3.71 8.11 14.83
C ASP A 8 -3.76 6.63 15.29
N GLU A 9 -4.56 6.35 16.31
CA GLU A 9 -4.77 5.00 16.86
C GLU A 9 -5.27 3.98 15.82
N GLY A 10 -5.98 4.45 14.77
CA GLY A 10 -6.46 3.62 13.68
C GLY A 10 -5.36 3.00 12.82
N ARG A 11 -4.13 3.49 12.92
CA ARG A 11 -2.94 2.93 12.27
C ARG A 11 -2.74 1.45 12.53
N SER A 12 -3.02 0.98 13.75
CA SER A 12 -2.85 -0.42 14.13
C SER A 12 -3.68 -1.41 13.30
N ASN A 13 -4.83 -0.98 12.77
CA ASN A 13 -5.68 -1.78 11.88
C ASN A 13 -5.10 -1.96 10.46
N LEU A 14 -4.08 -1.18 10.10
CA LEU A 14 -3.43 -1.20 8.78
C LEU A 14 -2.14 -2.03 8.75
N LEU A 15 -1.71 -2.56 9.91
CA LEU A 15 -0.63 -3.52 9.97
C LEU A 15 -0.97 -4.78 9.13
N PRO A 16 0.02 -5.34 8.43
CA PRO A 16 1.46 -5.09 8.49
C PRO A 16 1.98 -3.99 7.56
N LEU A 17 1.12 -3.34 6.77
CA LEU A 17 1.52 -2.41 5.69
C LEU A 17 2.16 -1.11 6.19
N VAL A 18 1.81 -0.70 7.41
CA VAL A 18 2.33 0.51 8.05
C VAL A 18 3.46 0.27 9.05
N TYR A 19 4.03 -0.95 9.11
CA TYR A 19 5.23 -1.17 9.90
C TYR A 19 6.43 -0.36 9.41
N THR A 20 6.57 -0.19 8.10
CA THR A 20 7.74 0.43 7.44
C THR A 20 7.49 1.86 6.99
N ARG A 21 6.28 2.39 7.19
CA ARG A 21 5.85 3.71 6.70
C ARG A 21 4.72 4.29 7.53
N PRO A 22 4.51 5.62 7.51
CA PRO A 22 3.32 6.27 8.05
C PRO A 22 2.08 5.97 7.18
N CYS A 23 0.89 6.15 7.75
CA CYS A 23 -0.37 5.96 7.04
C CYS A 23 -0.47 6.84 5.78
N GLY A 24 0.00 8.07 5.84
CA GLY A 24 -0.01 8.99 4.70
C GLY A 24 0.83 8.50 3.50
N ASN A 25 1.73 7.53 3.70
CA ASN A 25 2.51 6.91 2.63
C ASN A 25 1.87 5.61 2.09
N LEU A 26 0.63 5.30 2.47
CA LEU A 26 -0.14 4.22 1.86
C LEU A 26 -0.56 4.60 0.44
N ARG A 27 -0.42 3.66 -0.49
CA ARG A 27 -0.85 3.80 -1.89
C ARG A 27 -2.27 3.27 -2.06
N VAL A 28 -3.13 4.11 -2.67
CA VAL A 28 -4.48 3.73 -3.12
C VAL A 28 -4.81 4.56 -4.35
N GLY A 29 -5.18 3.94 -5.44
CA GLY A 29 -5.21 4.60 -6.74
C GLY A 29 -3.83 4.62 -7.41
N ILE A 30 -3.50 5.68 -8.12
CA ILE A 30 -2.20 5.90 -8.78
C ILE A 30 -1.16 6.37 -7.76
N LEU A 31 -1.57 7.23 -6.84
CA LEU A 31 -0.74 7.96 -5.88
C LEU A 31 -0.80 7.37 -4.47
N THR A 32 0.16 7.73 -3.63
CA THR A 32 0.03 7.61 -2.17
C THR A 32 -0.89 8.71 -1.63
N LEU A 33 -1.39 8.55 -0.40
CA LEU A 33 -2.22 9.59 0.24
C LEU A 33 -1.47 10.92 0.34
N ALA A 34 -0.17 10.88 0.66
CA ALA A 34 0.67 12.08 0.70
C ALA A 34 0.81 12.72 -0.69
N GLU A 35 1.13 11.94 -1.72
CA GLU A 35 1.23 12.43 -3.10
C GLU A 35 -0.09 13.08 -3.58
N LYS A 36 -1.25 12.51 -3.18
CA LYS A 36 -2.56 13.12 -3.48
C LYS A 36 -2.69 14.51 -2.83
N TRP A 37 -2.31 14.65 -1.55
CA TRP A 37 -2.30 15.95 -0.87
C TRP A 37 -1.34 16.94 -1.54
N GLU A 38 -0.13 16.51 -1.92
CA GLU A 38 0.86 17.36 -2.60
C GLU A 38 0.33 17.91 -3.92
N VAL A 39 -0.29 17.06 -4.74
CA VAL A 39 -0.89 17.48 -6.02
C VAL A 39 -2.09 18.38 -5.78
N LEU A 40 -2.98 18.05 -4.84
CA LEU A 40 -4.22 18.76 -4.59
C LEU A 40 -4.00 20.19 -4.08
N CYS A 41 -3.03 20.40 -3.18
CA CYS A 41 -2.74 21.70 -2.59
C CYS A 41 -1.51 22.41 -3.16
N SER A 42 -0.79 21.78 -4.11
CA SER A 42 0.49 22.28 -4.64
C SER A 42 1.48 22.64 -3.51
N CYS A 43 1.58 21.78 -2.51
CA CYS A 43 2.40 21.98 -1.32
C CYS A 43 3.26 20.75 -1.03
N THR A 44 4.25 20.88 -0.16
CA THR A 44 4.99 19.74 0.38
C THR A 44 4.30 19.19 1.61
N VAL A 45 4.33 17.88 1.77
CA VAL A 45 3.75 17.15 2.90
C VAL A 45 4.87 16.56 3.75
N SER A 46 4.66 16.51 5.05
CA SER A 46 5.55 15.85 6.01
C SER A 46 4.74 14.98 6.98
N TYR A 47 5.40 14.29 7.91
CA TYR A 47 4.73 13.26 8.70
C TYR A 47 5.00 13.41 10.19
N LEU A 48 3.95 13.28 11.00
CA LEU A 48 4.03 13.05 12.44
C LEU A 48 3.61 11.59 12.68
N THR A 49 4.57 10.73 12.89
CA THR A 49 4.40 9.27 12.90
C THR A 49 5.14 8.64 14.09
N GLU A 50 5.16 7.31 14.14
CA GLU A 50 5.91 6.56 15.14
C GLU A 50 7.37 7.00 15.22
N GLU A 51 7.91 7.07 16.43
CA GLU A 51 9.28 7.55 16.69
C GLU A 51 10.32 6.82 15.83
N TYR A 52 10.20 5.50 15.68
CA TYR A 52 11.15 4.71 14.90
C TYR A 52 11.08 4.98 13.39
N LEU A 53 10.02 5.62 12.89
CA LEU A 53 9.86 6.03 11.51
C LEU A 53 10.28 7.49 11.28
N ALA A 54 10.35 8.32 12.32
CA ALA A 54 10.55 9.76 12.21
C ALA A 54 11.85 10.16 11.52
N ALA A 55 12.93 9.36 11.66
CA ALA A 55 14.20 9.60 10.98
C ALA A 55 14.06 9.51 9.44
N LYS A 56 13.20 8.63 8.93
CA LYS A 56 12.92 8.47 7.50
C LYS A 56 11.80 9.40 7.02
N TYR A 57 10.84 9.66 7.88
CA TYR A 57 9.63 10.44 7.60
C TYR A 57 9.49 11.59 8.60
N PRO A 58 10.38 12.59 8.57
CA PRO A 58 10.37 13.67 9.56
C PRO A 58 9.20 14.62 9.38
N ALA A 59 8.69 15.15 10.49
CA ALA A 59 7.82 16.32 10.48
C ALA A 59 8.63 17.57 10.13
N LYS A 60 8.01 18.46 9.34
CA LYS A 60 8.58 19.77 8.99
C LYS A 60 7.62 20.85 9.42
N TYR A 61 8.07 21.77 10.22
CA TYR A 61 7.26 22.81 10.81
C TYR A 61 7.46 24.16 10.11
N ASP A 62 6.40 24.95 10.07
CA ASP A 62 6.37 26.32 9.56
C ASP A 62 5.63 27.19 10.60
N THR A 63 5.48 28.45 10.31
CA THR A 63 4.68 29.40 11.15
C THR A 63 3.20 29.06 11.22
N THR A 64 2.70 28.30 10.25
CA THR A 64 1.31 27.84 10.22
C THR A 64 1.30 26.38 9.78
N ASN A 65 0.84 25.50 10.67
CA ASN A 65 0.83 24.07 10.43
C ASN A 65 -0.59 23.52 10.45
N TYR A 66 -0.92 22.75 9.42
CA TYR A 66 -2.15 21.97 9.31
C TYR A 66 -1.83 20.50 9.51
N TYR A 67 -2.29 19.95 10.61
CA TYR A 67 -2.15 18.54 10.90
C TYR A 67 -3.36 17.81 10.34
N VAL A 68 -3.15 16.86 9.47
CA VAL A 68 -4.20 16.12 8.76
C VAL A 68 -4.05 14.63 9.02
N ASN A 69 -5.15 13.93 9.25
CA ASN A 69 -5.11 12.50 9.50
C ASN A 69 -4.53 11.76 8.29
N GLY A 70 -3.45 10.99 8.52
CA GLY A 70 -2.72 10.28 7.47
C GLY A 70 -3.51 9.18 6.77
N ARG A 71 -4.66 8.78 7.30
CA ARG A 71 -5.57 7.78 6.70
C ARG A 71 -6.69 8.39 5.85
N LEU A 72 -6.79 9.72 5.86
CA LEU A 72 -7.85 10.47 5.17
C LEU A 72 -7.62 10.45 3.65
N LEU A 73 -8.66 10.10 2.90
CA LEU A 73 -8.70 10.28 1.45
C LEU A 73 -8.95 11.75 1.12
N PRO A 74 -8.01 12.44 0.45
CA PRO A 74 -8.15 13.86 0.17
C PRO A 74 -9.18 14.16 -0.92
N ASP A 75 -9.91 15.26 -0.73
CA ASP A 75 -10.73 15.88 -1.75
C ASP A 75 -10.75 17.42 -1.63
N GLN A 76 -11.26 18.12 -2.64
CA GLN A 76 -11.31 19.57 -2.69
C GLN A 76 -12.18 20.20 -1.57
N THR A 77 -13.26 19.52 -1.19
CA THR A 77 -14.20 20.02 -0.17
C THR A 77 -13.54 20.00 1.21
N ILE A 78 -12.85 18.89 1.51
CA ILE A 78 -12.08 18.73 2.75
C ILE A 78 -10.94 19.73 2.79
N LEU A 79 -10.18 19.89 1.70
CA LEU A 79 -9.10 20.86 1.61
C LEU A 79 -9.60 22.29 1.88
N ALA A 80 -10.70 22.69 1.24
CA ALA A 80 -11.30 23.99 1.46
C ALA A 80 -11.76 24.23 2.92
N SER A 81 -12.16 23.18 3.62
CA SER A 81 -12.54 23.25 5.04
C SER A 81 -11.31 23.33 5.94
N ILE A 82 -10.25 22.57 5.66
CA ILE A 82 -8.99 22.64 6.39
C ILE A 82 -8.36 24.04 6.28
N GLN A 83 -8.38 24.65 5.09
CA GLN A 83 -7.82 25.98 4.85
C GLN A 83 -8.51 27.10 5.66
N LYS A 84 -9.76 26.89 6.09
CA LYS A 84 -10.52 27.86 6.91
C LYS A 84 -10.25 27.73 8.40
N LEU A 85 -9.57 26.70 8.85
CA LEU A 85 -9.25 26.50 10.27
C LEU A 85 -8.38 27.63 10.81
N LYS A 86 -8.75 28.14 11.97
CA LYS A 86 -7.92 29.02 12.78
C LYS A 86 -7.05 28.19 13.73
N SER A 87 -5.98 28.81 14.24
CA SER A 87 -5.14 28.16 15.25
C SER A 87 -5.98 27.73 16.47
N GLY A 88 -5.84 26.48 16.90
CA GLY A 88 -6.63 25.86 17.95
C GLY A 88 -7.98 25.26 17.51
N GLU A 89 -8.33 25.34 16.22
CA GLU A 89 -9.56 24.70 15.71
C GLU A 89 -9.28 23.32 15.08
N LYS A 90 -10.27 22.43 15.20
CA LYS A 90 -10.24 21.08 14.60
C LYS A 90 -11.51 20.77 13.80
N LEU A 91 -11.34 19.86 12.83
CA LEU A 91 -12.44 19.21 12.10
C LEU A 91 -12.53 17.75 12.54
N THR A 92 -13.75 17.27 12.70
CA THR A 92 -14.03 15.86 13.01
C THR A 92 -15.13 15.31 12.10
N HIS A 93 -15.18 13.99 11.95
CA HIS A 93 -16.23 13.24 11.28
C HIS A 93 -16.51 11.97 12.08
N GLU A 94 -17.75 11.77 12.52
CA GLU A 94 -18.16 10.60 13.33
C GLU A 94 -17.20 10.30 14.51
N GLY A 95 -16.70 11.34 15.17
CA GLY A 95 -15.76 11.25 16.28
C GLY A 95 -14.29 11.07 15.88
N CYS A 96 -13.98 10.78 14.61
CA CYS A 96 -12.61 10.75 14.11
C CYS A 96 -12.09 12.16 13.85
N LEU A 97 -10.86 12.43 14.26
CA LEU A 97 -10.16 13.68 13.97
C LEU A 97 -9.72 13.68 12.49
N ILE A 98 -10.28 14.61 11.70
CA ILE A 98 -9.91 14.82 10.29
C ILE A 98 -8.63 15.64 10.21
N ALA A 99 -8.66 16.83 10.82
CA ALA A 99 -7.56 17.79 10.79
C ALA A 99 -7.70 18.80 11.91
N PHE A 100 -6.60 19.47 12.22
CA PHE A 100 -6.58 20.63 13.10
C PHE A 100 -5.47 21.59 12.64
N ARG A 101 -5.59 22.85 13.00
CA ARG A 101 -4.54 23.83 12.85
C ARG A 101 -3.93 24.15 14.21
N TYR A 102 -2.60 24.03 14.28
CA TYR A 102 -1.83 24.36 15.47
C TYR A 102 -0.48 24.94 15.05
N ASP A 103 -0.18 26.14 15.52
CA ASP A 103 0.97 26.89 15.00
C ASP A 103 2.29 26.57 15.75
N GLU A 104 2.21 25.80 16.84
CA GLU A 104 3.38 25.31 17.57
C GLU A 104 3.79 23.90 17.09
N GLN A 105 5.02 23.53 17.40
CA GLN A 105 5.58 22.21 17.13
C GLN A 105 4.96 21.16 18.05
N LEU A 106 4.63 20.00 17.51
CA LEU A 106 4.20 18.85 18.26
C LEU A 106 5.18 17.70 18.01
N ASP A 107 5.74 17.15 19.07
CA ASP A 107 6.62 15.98 18.97
C ASP A 107 5.83 14.68 18.83
N ASN A 108 4.58 14.68 19.34
CA ASN A 108 3.71 13.52 19.35
C ASN A 108 2.24 13.96 19.28
N ILE A 109 1.39 13.19 18.58
CA ILE A 109 -0.05 13.48 18.49
C ILE A 109 -0.75 13.44 19.85
N ASN A 110 -0.25 12.64 20.80
CA ASN A 110 -0.81 12.56 22.15
C ASN A 110 -0.61 13.85 22.95
N ASP A 111 0.36 14.70 22.58
CA ASP A 111 0.54 16.00 23.21
C ASP A 111 -0.67 16.91 23.01
N LEU A 112 -1.44 16.65 21.93
CA LEU A 112 -2.72 17.33 21.66
C LEU A 112 -3.87 16.91 22.58
N LEU A 113 -3.85 15.72 23.16
CA LEU A 113 -4.93 15.22 24.02
C LEU A 113 -5.07 16.09 25.28
N GLY A 114 -4.03 16.83 25.66
CA GLY A 114 -4.02 17.81 26.73
C GLY A 114 -4.50 19.22 26.32
N HIS A 115 -4.64 19.51 25.02
CA HIS A 115 -5.04 20.82 24.52
C HIS A 115 -6.52 20.81 24.14
N ALA A 116 -7.31 21.73 24.69
CA ALA A 116 -8.72 21.93 24.33
C ALA A 116 -8.80 22.58 22.93
N LEU A 117 -8.88 21.71 21.90
CA LEU A 117 -9.17 22.20 20.54
C LEU A 117 -10.66 22.45 20.38
N GLU A 118 -11.03 23.64 19.89
CA GLU A 118 -12.42 23.98 19.58
C GLU A 118 -12.88 23.29 18.30
N LEU A 119 -14.13 22.79 18.29
CA LEU A 119 -14.74 22.24 17.07
C LEU A 119 -15.07 23.37 16.10
N SER A 120 -14.59 23.25 14.87
CA SER A 120 -15.12 24.05 13.76
C SER A 120 -16.53 23.57 13.43
N HIS A 121 -17.48 24.49 13.26
CA HIS A 121 -18.92 24.23 13.19
C HIS A 121 -19.43 23.47 11.94
N ASN A 122 -18.56 22.85 11.15
CA ASN A 122 -18.96 22.10 9.97
C ASN A 122 -18.59 20.62 10.12
N GLU A 123 -19.57 19.76 10.35
CA GLU A 123 -19.43 18.34 10.07
C GLU A 123 -19.15 18.16 8.57
N GLN A 124 -18.01 17.61 8.26
CA GLN A 124 -17.60 17.31 6.89
C GLN A 124 -17.73 15.82 6.65
N HIS A 125 -18.29 15.45 5.51
CA HIS A 125 -18.23 14.06 5.08
C HIS A 125 -16.79 13.70 4.69
N ALA A 126 -16.20 12.71 5.36
CA ALA A 126 -14.81 12.29 5.16
C ALA A 126 -14.72 10.79 4.95
N SER A 127 -13.83 10.35 4.08
CA SER A 127 -13.55 8.94 3.84
C SER A 127 -12.16 8.59 4.33
N PHE A 128 -12.05 7.49 5.08
CA PHE A 128 -10.79 7.03 5.67
C PHE A 128 -10.44 5.63 5.18
N ILE A 129 -9.15 5.35 5.08
CA ILE A 129 -8.63 3.99 5.04
C ILE A 129 -8.62 3.47 6.48
N THR A 130 -9.54 2.57 6.81
CA THR A 130 -9.73 2.06 8.17
C THR A 130 -9.06 0.70 8.36
N TYR A 131 -9.13 -0.16 7.33
CA TYR A 131 -8.55 -1.49 7.33
C TYR A 131 -7.68 -1.74 6.09
N SER A 132 -6.76 -2.67 6.17
CA SER A 132 -5.88 -3.00 5.04
C SER A 132 -6.62 -3.43 3.77
N HIS A 133 -7.81 -4.00 3.89
CA HIS A 133 -8.64 -4.40 2.75
C HIS A 133 -9.38 -3.22 2.08
N ASP A 134 -9.50 -2.07 2.72
CA ASP A 134 -10.07 -0.87 2.09
C ASP A 134 -9.21 -0.42 0.91
N LEU A 135 -7.90 -0.67 0.97
CA LEU A 135 -6.96 -0.28 -0.08
C LEU A 135 -7.37 -0.86 -1.44
N PHE A 136 -7.63 -2.15 -1.55
CA PHE A 136 -8.06 -2.73 -2.83
C PHE A 136 -9.55 -2.47 -3.10
N SER A 137 -10.38 -2.31 -2.07
CA SER A 137 -11.81 -2.04 -2.23
C SER A 137 -12.10 -0.66 -2.82
N LEU A 138 -11.28 0.34 -2.46
CA LEU A 138 -11.41 1.71 -2.93
C LEU A 138 -10.52 2.01 -4.16
N ASN A 139 -9.62 1.09 -4.52
CA ASN A 139 -8.58 1.34 -5.50
C ASN A 139 -9.11 1.80 -6.86
N GLY A 140 -10.13 1.15 -7.38
CA GLY A 140 -10.69 1.50 -8.69
C GLY A 140 -11.31 2.90 -8.72
N GLN A 141 -11.98 3.32 -7.63
CA GLN A 141 -12.49 4.67 -7.49
C GLN A 141 -11.35 5.70 -7.40
N GLU A 142 -10.32 5.38 -6.64
CA GLU A 142 -9.17 6.27 -6.46
C GLU A 142 -8.30 6.37 -7.73
N ILE A 143 -8.17 5.31 -8.53
CA ILE A 143 -7.53 5.39 -9.85
C ILE A 143 -8.25 6.40 -10.76
N ARG A 144 -9.59 6.44 -10.75
CA ARG A 144 -10.36 7.39 -11.58
C ARG A 144 -10.12 8.83 -11.13
N LYS A 145 -10.18 9.10 -9.82
CA LYS A 145 -9.93 10.44 -9.27
C LYS A 145 -8.50 10.91 -9.56
N ASP A 146 -7.52 10.04 -9.33
CA ASP A 146 -6.12 10.36 -9.58
C ASP A 146 -5.84 10.56 -11.08
N PHE A 147 -6.50 9.77 -11.94
CA PHE A 147 -6.39 9.94 -13.39
C PHE A 147 -6.85 11.34 -13.81
N GLU A 148 -8.03 11.77 -13.38
CA GLU A 148 -8.55 13.12 -13.67
C GLU A 148 -7.59 14.19 -13.14
N LEU A 149 -7.11 14.02 -11.90
CA LEU A 149 -6.20 14.98 -11.24
C LEU A 149 -4.85 15.10 -11.98
N LEU A 150 -4.28 13.96 -12.41
CA LEU A 150 -2.95 13.91 -13.01
C LEU A 150 -2.92 14.27 -14.49
N THR A 151 -4.03 14.05 -15.20
CA THR A 151 -4.06 14.23 -16.67
C THR A 151 -4.72 15.54 -17.09
N ALA A 152 -5.31 16.29 -16.16
CA ALA A 152 -5.93 17.58 -16.44
C ALA A 152 -4.95 18.54 -17.15
N ASN A 153 -5.35 19.02 -18.34
CA ASN A 153 -4.56 19.94 -19.17
C ASN A 153 -3.19 19.40 -19.61
N ARG A 154 -3.05 18.06 -19.70
CA ARG A 154 -1.83 17.40 -20.18
C ARG A 154 -2.13 16.55 -21.42
N GLU A 155 -1.13 16.41 -22.28
CA GLU A 155 -1.20 15.55 -23.46
C GLU A 155 -0.53 14.21 -23.18
N SER A 156 -1.19 13.12 -23.62
CA SER A 156 -0.65 11.76 -23.56
C SER A 156 0.38 11.55 -24.68
N ALA A 157 1.42 10.79 -24.38
CA ALA A 157 2.28 10.25 -25.44
C ALA A 157 1.46 9.32 -26.37
N SER A 158 1.95 9.15 -27.61
CA SER A 158 1.29 8.32 -28.61
C SER A 158 1.39 6.83 -28.29
N LEU A 159 0.32 6.10 -28.56
CA LEU A 159 0.32 4.63 -28.52
C LEU A 159 0.86 4.07 -29.86
N SER A 160 1.75 3.09 -29.80
CA SER A 160 2.24 2.38 -31.00
C SER A 160 1.10 1.67 -31.74
N GLU A 161 1.15 1.65 -33.06
CA GLU A 161 0.16 1.03 -33.96
C GLU A 161 0.06 -0.50 -33.82
N THR A 162 1.04 -1.13 -33.15
CA THR A 162 1.02 -2.57 -32.88
C THR A 162 -0.05 -2.97 -31.83
N ASN A 163 -0.63 -1.97 -31.14
CA ASN A 163 -1.55 -2.19 -30.04
C ASN A 163 -3.02 -2.09 -30.47
N THR A 164 -3.90 -2.71 -29.69
CA THR A 164 -5.35 -2.54 -29.84
C THR A 164 -5.89 -1.75 -28.64
N LEU A 165 -6.45 -0.56 -28.91
CA LEU A 165 -7.15 0.24 -27.91
C LEU A 165 -8.66 0.11 -28.07
N ILE A 166 -9.37 -0.20 -26.97
CA ILE A 166 -10.83 -0.27 -26.89
C ILE A 166 -11.29 0.77 -25.87
N GLY A 167 -11.89 1.86 -26.34
CA GLY A 167 -12.25 3.05 -25.55
C GLY A 167 -11.24 4.17 -25.74
N ASP A 168 -11.28 5.21 -24.90
CA ASP A 168 -10.59 6.48 -25.12
C ASP A 168 -9.88 7.05 -23.87
N GLN A 169 -10.04 6.41 -22.70
CA GLN A 169 -9.47 6.88 -21.43
C GLN A 169 -8.08 6.25 -21.17
N LEU A 170 -7.12 6.54 -22.04
CA LEU A 170 -5.72 6.10 -21.91
C LEU A 170 -4.81 7.31 -21.81
N PHE A 171 -3.95 7.33 -20.80
CA PHE A 171 -2.87 8.30 -20.66
C PHE A 171 -1.53 7.60 -20.53
N ILE A 172 -0.59 7.99 -21.36
CA ILE A 172 0.76 7.43 -21.44
C ILE A 172 1.76 8.55 -21.14
N GLU A 173 2.59 8.35 -20.14
CA GLU A 173 3.70 9.26 -19.82
C GLU A 173 4.88 9.05 -20.76
N GLU A 174 5.76 10.05 -20.80
CA GLU A 174 6.97 10.04 -21.64
C GLU A 174 7.88 8.83 -21.34
N GLY A 175 8.44 8.24 -22.38
CA GLY A 175 9.36 7.12 -22.31
C GLY A 175 8.72 5.76 -22.03
N ALA A 176 7.41 5.69 -21.87
CA ALA A 176 6.72 4.42 -21.75
C ALA A 176 6.72 3.65 -23.09
N SER A 177 6.84 2.32 -23.02
CA SER A 177 6.85 1.41 -24.17
C SER A 177 5.72 0.39 -24.05
N ILE A 178 4.85 0.32 -25.06
CA ILE A 178 3.71 -0.58 -25.11
C ILE A 178 3.66 -1.19 -26.51
N GLU A 179 3.83 -2.52 -26.59
CA GLU A 179 3.87 -3.19 -27.88
C GLU A 179 2.99 -4.44 -27.90
N ALA A 180 2.23 -4.60 -28.99
CA ALA A 180 1.36 -5.74 -29.29
C ALA A 180 0.46 -6.15 -28.09
N ALA A 181 -0.11 -5.18 -27.39
CA ALA A 181 -1.00 -5.36 -26.25
C ALA A 181 -2.45 -4.99 -26.61
N VAL A 182 -3.42 -5.49 -25.83
CA VAL A 182 -4.82 -5.07 -25.91
C VAL A 182 -5.19 -4.31 -24.63
N ILE A 183 -5.59 -3.05 -24.79
CA ILE A 183 -5.97 -2.16 -23.70
C ILE A 183 -7.44 -1.81 -23.82
N ASN A 184 -8.23 -2.12 -22.81
CA ASN A 184 -9.68 -1.85 -22.77
C ASN A 184 -10.00 -0.88 -21.63
N THR A 185 -10.37 0.36 -21.99
CA THR A 185 -10.71 1.44 -21.05
C THR A 185 -12.22 1.62 -20.83
N LYS A 186 -13.08 0.75 -21.39
CA LYS A 186 -14.55 0.85 -21.20
C LYS A 186 -14.98 0.71 -19.75
N GLY A 187 -14.22 -0.05 -18.93
CA GLY A 187 -14.45 -0.21 -17.50
C GLY A 187 -13.91 0.94 -16.64
N GLY A 188 -13.01 1.77 -17.18
CA GLY A 188 -12.36 2.90 -16.52
C GLY A 188 -11.00 3.23 -17.13
N PRO A 189 -10.35 4.30 -16.66
CA PRO A 189 -9.12 4.81 -17.26
C PRO A 189 -7.94 3.85 -17.08
N VAL A 190 -6.98 3.98 -17.99
CA VAL A 190 -5.67 3.32 -17.90
C VAL A 190 -4.59 4.38 -17.91
N TYR A 191 -3.78 4.40 -16.87
CA TYR A 191 -2.63 5.29 -16.71
C TYR A 191 -1.33 4.49 -16.78
N ILE A 192 -0.44 4.88 -17.69
CA ILE A 192 0.88 4.26 -17.89
C ILE A 192 1.95 5.29 -17.54
N GLY A 193 2.66 5.06 -16.46
CA GLY A 193 3.65 5.95 -15.90
C GLY A 193 4.94 6.05 -16.71
N LYS A 194 5.75 7.05 -16.38
CA LYS A 194 7.01 7.37 -17.07
C LYS A 194 7.94 6.15 -17.15
N ASN A 195 8.52 5.90 -18.32
CA ASN A 195 9.44 4.79 -18.58
C ASN A 195 8.87 3.39 -18.21
N ALA A 196 7.56 3.25 -18.09
CA ALA A 196 6.92 1.96 -17.87
C ALA A 196 6.89 1.11 -19.14
N THR A 197 6.81 -0.21 -18.96
CA THR A 197 6.82 -1.16 -20.09
C THR A 197 5.61 -2.09 -20.02
N VAL A 198 4.87 -2.23 -21.09
CA VAL A 198 3.87 -3.27 -21.30
C VAL A 198 4.34 -4.18 -22.44
N MET A 199 4.68 -5.41 -22.08
CA MET A 199 5.21 -6.38 -23.04
C MET A 199 4.09 -7.03 -23.85
N GLU A 200 4.48 -7.65 -24.94
CA GLU A 200 3.64 -8.23 -25.97
C GLU A 200 2.63 -9.26 -25.44
N GLY A 201 1.46 -9.28 -26.04
CA GLY A 201 0.38 -10.21 -25.71
C GLY A 201 -0.34 -9.92 -24.38
N SER A 202 -0.01 -8.80 -23.72
CA SER A 202 -0.70 -8.42 -22.48
C SER A 202 -2.11 -7.94 -22.73
N LEU A 203 -3.05 -8.34 -21.86
CA LEU A 203 -4.46 -7.97 -21.90
C LEU A 203 -4.78 -7.14 -20.66
N ILE A 204 -5.14 -5.88 -20.84
CA ILE A 204 -5.34 -4.93 -19.73
C ILE A 204 -6.76 -4.37 -19.79
N ARG A 205 -7.47 -4.41 -18.66
CA ARG A 205 -8.75 -3.71 -18.45
C ARG A 205 -8.59 -2.64 -17.40
N GLY A 206 -9.08 -1.44 -17.68
CA GLY A 206 -9.19 -0.37 -16.69
C GLY A 206 -10.41 -0.54 -15.73
N PRO A 207 -10.41 0.19 -14.59
CA PRO A 207 -9.36 1.14 -14.22
C PRO A 207 -8.05 0.44 -13.85
N PHE A 208 -6.94 0.95 -14.36
CA PHE A 208 -5.63 0.37 -14.16
C PHE A 208 -4.55 1.46 -14.10
N SER A 209 -3.56 1.29 -13.22
CA SER A 209 -2.37 2.13 -13.24
C SER A 209 -1.08 1.32 -13.20
N LEU A 210 -0.12 1.74 -14.02
CA LEU A 210 1.24 1.23 -14.07
C LEU A 210 2.20 2.36 -13.68
N GLY A 211 2.89 2.23 -12.57
CA GLY A 211 3.80 3.24 -12.03
C GLY A 211 5.09 3.40 -12.82
N GLU A 212 5.85 4.43 -12.49
CA GLU A 212 7.12 4.75 -13.15
C GLU A 212 8.07 3.55 -13.18
N GLY A 213 8.63 3.24 -14.36
CA GLY A 213 9.59 2.17 -14.58
C GLY A 213 9.08 0.76 -14.24
N ALA A 214 7.76 0.60 -14.04
CA ALA A 214 7.16 -0.70 -13.81
C ALA A 214 6.98 -1.47 -15.11
N THR A 215 6.83 -2.79 -15.02
CA THR A 215 6.73 -3.68 -16.19
C THR A 215 5.55 -4.63 -16.05
N ILE A 216 4.67 -4.66 -17.04
CA ILE A 216 3.74 -5.77 -17.28
C ILE A 216 4.43 -6.78 -18.17
N LYS A 217 4.52 -8.02 -17.69
CA LYS A 217 5.23 -9.10 -18.35
C LYS A 217 4.40 -9.66 -19.50
N MET A 218 5.10 -10.25 -20.47
CA MET A 218 4.53 -10.87 -21.67
C MET A 218 3.34 -11.78 -21.34
N GLY A 219 2.22 -11.62 -22.07
CA GLY A 219 1.03 -12.44 -21.94
C GLY A 219 0.22 -12.26 -20.64
N ALA A 220 0.49 -11.21 -19.87
CA ALA A 220 -0.23 -10.95 -18.62
C ALA A 220 -1.73 -10.65 -18.85
N LYS A 221 -2.58 -11.04 -17.90
CA LYS A 221 -4.02 -10.78 -17.86
C LYS A 221 -4.31 -9.89 -16.66
N ILE A 222 -4.53 -8.61 -16.89
CA ILE A 222 -4.77 -7.62 -15.85
C ILE A 222 -6.23 -7.18 -15.91
N TYR A 223 -6.97 -7.50 -14.87
CA TYR A 223 -8.34 -7.02 -14.68
C TYR A 223 -8.33 -5.67 -13.95
N GLY A 224 -9.47 -4.97 -14.00
CA GLY A 224 -9.63 -3.64 -13.44
C GLY A 224 -9.38 -3.52 -11.94
N ASP A 225 -9.45 -2.30 -11.47
CA ASP A 225 -9.20 -1.88 -10.09
C ASP A 225 -7.78 -2.26 -9.59
N THR A 226 -6.81 -2.31 -10.53
CA THR A 226 -5.45 -2.80 -10.24
C THR A 226 -4.42 -1.68 -10.36
N THR A 227 -3.56 -1.58 -9.35
CA THR A 227 -2.40 -0.67 -9.32
C THR A 227 -1.11 -1.47 -9.24
N VAL A 228 -0.23 -1.24 -10.20
CA VAL A 228 1.16 -1.74 -10.19
C VAL A 228 2.08 -0.56 -9.95
N GLY A 229 2.56 -0.41 -8.73
CA GLY A 229 3.38 0.72 -8.28
C GLY A 229 4.77 0.77 -8.93
N PRO A 230 5.55 1.82 -8.64
CA PRO A 230 6.82 2.09 -9.30
C PRO A 230 7.79 0.91 -9.26
N LYS A 231 8.48 0.67 -10.38
CA LYS A 231 9.53 -0.35 -10.54
C LYS A 231 9.10 -1.80 -10.23
N CYS A 232 7.78 -2.06 -10.09
CA CYS A 232 7.25 -3.40 -9.97
C CYS A 232 7.32 -4.18 -11.29
N LYS A 233 7.35 -5.50 -11.22
CA LYS A 233 7.25 -6.39 -12.38
C LYS A 233 6.12 -7.37 -12.14
N VAL A 234 5.05 -7.29 -12.94
CA VAL A 234 3.84 -8.07 -12.76
C VAL A 234 3.49 -8.84 -14.01
N GLY A 235 3.16 -10.13 -13.85
CA GLY A 235 2.73 -11.06 -14.89
C GLY A 235 1.71 -12.06 -14.36
N GLY A 236 1.26 -12.98 -15.22
CA GLY A 236 0.21 -13.93 -14.91
C GLY A 236 -1.17 -13.27 -14.87
N GLU A 237 -2.05 -13.69 -13.97
CA GLU A 237 -3.39 -13.16 -13.84
C GLU A 237 -3.54 -12.35 -12.55
N VAL A 238 -3.94 -11.08 -12.69
CA VAL A 238 -4.10 -10.16 -11.56
C VAL A 238 -5.43 -9.42 -11.66
N SER A 239 -6.15 -9.33 -10.54
CA SER A 239 -7.45 -8.67 -10.45
C SER A 239 -7.57 -7.88 -9.15
N ASN A 240 -8.05 -6.63 -9.23
CA ASN A 240 -8.35 -5.78 -8.06
C ASN A 240 -7.27 -5.85 -6.98
N SER A 241 -6.03 -5.54 -7.33
CA SER A 241 -4.88 -5.70 -6.45
C SER A 241 -3.91 -4.53 -6.54
N LEU A 242 -3.19 -4.27 -5.43
CA LEU A 242 -2.17 -3.25 -5.38
C LEU A 242 -0.80 -3.87 -5.13
N PHE A 243 0.18 -3.42 -5.91
CA PHE A 243 1.62 -3.63 -5.67
C PHE A 243 2.24 -2.28 -5.37
N TYR A 244 2.86 -2.10 -4.21
CA TYR A 244 3.32 -0.79 -3.76
C TYR A 244 4.50 -0.24 -4.55
N GLY A 245 5.62 -0.92 -4.51
CA GLY A 245 6.82 -0.52 -5.23
C GLY A 245 7.91 -1.60 -5.18
N ASN A 246 8.79 -1.63 -6.14
CA ASN A 246 9.96 -2.51 -6.19
C ASN A 246 9.67 -4.02 -6.05
N SER A 247 8.41 -4.43 -6.18
CA SER A 247 7.93 -5.80 -5.95
C SER A 247 7.75 -6.57 -7.24
N ASN A 248 7.91 -7.89 -7.17
CA ASN A 248 7.83 -8.75 -8.34
C ASN A 248 6.82 -9.89 -8.13
N LYS A 249 5.88 -10.01 -9.07
CA LYS A 249 5.10 -11.19 -9.39
C LYS A 249 5.23 -11.43 -10.91
N GLY A 250 6.45 -11.72 -11.35
CA GLY A 250 6.83 -11.67 -12.76
C GLY A 250 6.43 -12.88 -13.60
N HIS A 251 5.87 -13.91 -13.03
CA HIS A 251 5.51 -15.18 -13.68
C HIS A 251 4.01 -15.45 -13.57
N ASP A 252 3.54 -16.57 -14.11
CA ASP A 252 2.14 -17.03 -14.02
C ASP A 252 1.69 -17.27 -12.57
N GLY A 253 0.43 -17.52 -12.37
CA GLY A 253 -0.28 -17.63 -11.11
C GLY A 253 -1.28 -16.49 -10.92
N PHE A 254 -2.30 -16.71 -10.08
CA PHE A 254 -3.41 -15.78 -9.83
C PHE A 254 -3.23 -14.99 -8.52
N ILE A 255 -3.42 -13.68 -8.59
CA ILE A 255 -3.52 -12.77 -7.44
C ILE A 255 -4.77 -11.90 -7.59
N GLY A 256 -5.68 -11.98 -6.64
CA GLY A 256 -6.92 -11.19 -6.64
C GLY A 256 -7.24 -10.59 -5.29
N ASN A 257 -7.85 -9.38 -5.27
CA ASN A 257 -8.27 -8.65 -4.07
C ASN A 257 -7.18 -8.60 -3.00
N SER A 258 -5.98 -8.15 -3.40
CA SER A 258 -4.76 -8.28 -2.61
C SER A 258 -3.98 -6.97 -2.51
N VAL A 259 -3.18 -6.85 -1.44
CA VAL A 259 -2.23 -5.75 -1.28
C VAL A 259 -0.84 -6.34 -1.03
N ILE A 260 0.09 -6.02 -1.91
CA ILE A 260 1.48 -6.47 -1.86
C ILE A 260 2.36 -5.25 -1.55
N GLY A 261 3.05 -5.29 -0.43
CA GLY A 261 3.96 -4.25 0.04
C GLY A 261 5.15 -4.02 -0.88
N GLU A 262 6.13 -3.27 -0.42
CA GLU A 262 7.36 -3.00 -1.16
C GLU A 262 8.39 -4.11 -0.99
N TRP A 263 9.27 -4.25 -2.00
CA TRP A 263 10.38 -5.20 -1.98
C TRP A 263 9.96 -6.66 -1.84
N CYS A 264 8.69 -6.97 -2.12
CA CYS A 264 8.17 -8.33 -2.11
C CYS A 264 8.57 -9.09 -3.38
N ASN A 265 8.72 -10.40 -3.24
CA ASN A 265 8.94 -11.27 -4.39
C ASN A 265 8.09 -12.53 -4.30
N LEU A 266 7.18 -12.69 -5.23
CA LEU A 266 6.34 -13.87 -5.37
C LEU A 266 6.98 -14.80 -6.43
N GLY A 267 7.28 -16.03 -6.02
CA GLY A 267 7.84 -17.06 -6.90
C GLY A 267 6.89 -17.43 -8.03
N ALA A 268 7.41 -18.10 -9.05
CA ALA A 268 6.61 -18.57 -10.19
C ALA A 268 5.45 -19.44 -9.71
N ASP A 269 4.32 -19.30 -10.40
CA ASP A 269 3.08 -20.02 -10.09
C ASP A 269 2.57 -19.83 -8.65
N THR A 270 2.83 -18.66 -8.08
CA THR A 270 2.22 -18.26 -6.80
C THR A 270 0.76 -17.90 -7.02
N ASN A 271 -0.13 -18.54 -6.27
CA ASN A 271 -1.57 -18.33 -6.32
C ASN A 271 -2.10 -17.87 -4.96
N SER A 272 -3.06 -16.94 -4.96
CA SER A 272 -3.81 -16.54 -3.79
C SER A 272 -5.30 -16.69 -4.04
N SER A 273 -5.94 -17.59 -3.27
CA SER A 273 -7.41 -17.65 -3.27
C SER A 273 -7.98 -16.33 -2.72
N ASN A 274 -9.01 -15.80 -3.36
CA ASN A 274 -9.72 -14.60 -2.89
C ASN A 274 -11.21 -14.84 -2.57
N LEU A 275 -11.73 -16.03 -2.85
CA LEU A 275 -13.12 -16.42 -2.64
C LEU A 275 -13.19 -17.77 -1.95
N LYS A 276 -14.03 -17.91 -0.92
CA LYS A 276 -14.29 -19.19 -0.28
C LYS A 276 -15.32 -20.00 -1.07
N ASN A 277 -15.18 -21.32 -1.08
CA ASN A 277 -16.11 -22.21 -1.79
C ASN A 277 -17.57 -22.09 -1.31
N ASN A 278 -17.78 -21.71 -0.05
CA ASN A 278 -19.12 -21.52 0.54
C ASN A 278 -19.61 -20.06 0.45
N TYR A 279 -18.89 -19.19 -0.26
CA TYR A 279 -19.20 -17.76 -0.45
C TYR A 279 -19.36 -16.96 0.87
N ALA A 280 -18.92 -17.51 1.99
CA ALA A 280 -18.97 -16.79 3.27
C ALA A 280 -17.99 -15.61 3.29
N PRO A 281 -18.29 -14.54 4.04
CA PRO A 281 -17.37 -13.42 4.21
C PRO A 281 -15.99 -13.86 4.68
N VAL A 282 -14.97 -13.17 4.17
CA VAL A 282 -13.57 -13.45 4.48
C VAL A 282 -13.20 -12.84 5.84
N LYS A 283 -12.33 -13.53 6.57
CA LYS A 283 -11.75 -13.00 7.81
C LYS A 283 -10.27 -12.72 7.58
N LEU A 284 -9.80 -11.56 8.05
CA LEU A 284 -8.39 -11.18 8.09
C LEU A 284 -7.87 -11.13 9.52
N TRP A 285 -6.59 -11.45 9.69
CA TRP A 285 -5.90 -11.18 10.95
C TRP A 285 -5.84 -9.68 11.20
N ASN A 286 -6.26 -9.27 12.39
CA ASN A 286 -6.16 -7.91 12.86
C ASN A 286 -5.17 -7.84 14.01
N TYR A 287 -4.13 -7.02 13.85
CA TYR A 287 -3.04 -6.92 14.83
C TYR A 287 -3.49 -6.26 16.12
N GLU A 288 -4.32 -5.22 16.04
CA GLU A 288 -4.89 -4.51 17.20
C GLU A 288 -5.66 -5.47 18.11
N LYS A 289 -6.55 -6.28 17.51
CA LYS A 289 -7.40 -7.22 18.25
C LYS A 289 -6.75 -8.58 18.48
N SER A 290 -5.56 -8.82 17.94
CA SER A 290 -4.85 -10.11 17.99
C SER A 290 -5.73 -11.32 17.65
N ARG A 291 -6.63 -11.16 16.66
CA ARG A 291 -7.55 -12.20 16.20
C ARG A 291 -8.01 -11.98 14.77
N PHE A 292 -8.62 -13.00 14.17
CA PHE A 292 -9.30 -12.86 12.89
C PHE A 292 -10.62 -12.09 13.04
N ILE A 293 -10.78 -11.00 12.28
CA ILE A 293 -12.00 -10.20 12.20
C ILE A 293 -12.69 -10.40 10.84
N ASN A 294 -14.01 -10.29 10.84
CA ASN A 294 -14.80 -10.34 9.61
C ASN A 294 -14.61 -9.04 8.82
N THR A 295 -14.27 -9.15 7.54
CA THR A 295 -14.13 -7.99 6.64
C THR A 295 -15.45 -7.47 6.09
N GLY A 296 -16.52 -8.27 6.15
CA GLY A 296 -17.77 -8.04 5.42
C GLY A 296 -17.69 -8.36 3.93
N LEU A 297 -16.49 -8.60 3.41
CA LEU A 297 -16.24 -8.85 2.00
C LEU A 297 -16.31 -10.35 1.66
N GLN A 298 -16.91 -10.67 0.52
CA GLN A 298 -16.92 -12.01 -0.05
C GLN A 298 -15.60 -12.34 -0.76
N PHE A 299 -14.96 -11.31 -1.35
CA PHE A 299 -13.67 -11.42 -2.02
C PHE A 299 -12.58 -10.68 -1.24
N CYS A 300 -11.58 -11.41 -0.77
CA CYS A 300 -10.40 -10.86 -0.13
C CYS A 300 -9.26 -11.88 -0.19
N GLY A 301 -8.16 -11.51 -0.83
CA GLY A 301 -6.99 -12.37 -1.05
C GLY A 301 -5.90 -12.18 -0.01
N LEU A 302 -4.74 -11.77 -0.47
CA LEU A 302 -3.48 -11.69 0.28
C LEU A 302 -3.18 -10.25 0.70
N ILE A 303 -2.85 -10.04 1.97
CA ILE A 303 -2.22 -8.82 2.48
C ILE A 303 -0.78 -9.18 2.85
N MET A 304 0.20 -8.59 2.17
CA MET A 304 1.62 -8.96 2.34
C MET A 304 2.44 -7.72 2.71
N GLY A 305 3.08 -7.77 3.87
CA GLY A 305 4.00 -6.74 4.35
C GLY A 305 5.32 -6.72 3.59
N ASP A 306 6.02 -5.60 3.71
CA ASP A 306 7.24 -5.30 2.97
C ASP A 306 8.34 -6.34 3.16
N HIS A 307 9.22 -6.46 2.17
CA HIS A 307 10.38 -7.37 2.13
C HIS A 307 10.04 -8.87 2.19
N SER A 308 8.75 -9.24 2.19
CA SER A 308 8.33 -10.64 2.26
C SER A 308 8.48 -11.34 0.91
N LYS A 309 8.79 -12.62 0.95
CA LYS A 309 9.06 -13.43 -0.22
C LYS A 309 8.38 -14.78 -0.10
N CYS A 310 7.99 -15.36 -1.24
CA CYS A 310 7.57 -16.75 -1.27
C CYS A 310 8.23 -17.51 -2.42
N GLY A 311 8.41 -18.80 -2.19
CA GLY A 311 8.95 -19.73 -3.17
C GLY A 311 8.01 -19.97 -4.34
N ILE A 312 8.49 -20.71 -5.34
CA ILE A 312 7.66 -21.18 -6.47
C ILE A 312 6.51 -22.07 -5.97
N ASN A 313 5.39 -22.08 -6.69
CA ASN A 313 4.20 -22.89 -6.40
C ASN A 313 3.62 -22.63 -4.99
N THR A 314 3.78 -21.44 -4.45
CA THR A 314 3.18 -21.12 -3.15
C THR A 314 1.68 -20.86 -3.31
N MET A 315 0.88 -21.53 -2.47
CA MET A 315 -0.58 -21.42 -2.46
C MET A 315 -1.04 -20.71 -1.20
N PHE A 316 -1.56 -19.51 -1.34
CA PHE A 316 -2.17 -18.77 -0.23
C PHE A 316 -3.68 -18.99 -0.16
N ASN A 317 -4.17 -19.24 1.03
CA ASN A 317 -5.61 -19.28 1.28
C ASN A 317 -6.25 -17.89 1.25
N THR A 318 -7.56 -17.87 1.07
CA THR A 318 -8.40 -16.66 1.17
C THR A 318 -8.15 -15.94 2.49
N GLY A 319 -7.87 -14.64 2.44
CA GLY A 319 -7.65 -13.82 3.63
C GLY A 319 -6.35 -14.11 4.37
N THR A 320 -5.29 -14.45 3.65
CA THR A 320 -3.97 -14.61 4.26
C THR A 320 -3.32 -13.26 4.53
N VAL A 321 -2.78 -13.09 5.73
CA VAL A 321 -1.99 -11.91 6.15
C VAL A 321 -0.56 -12.35 6.43
N VAL A 322 0.38 -11.76 5.71
CA VAL A 322 1.83 -11.99 5.83
C VAL A 322 2.49 -10.74 6.38
N GLY A 323 3.24 -10.86 7.45
CA GLY A 323 4.01 -9.79 8.07
C GLY A 323 5.20 -9.32 7.22
N VAL A 324 6.03 -8.47 7.80
CA VAL A 324 7.25 -7.92 7.18
C VAL A 324 8.37 -8.95 7.17
N SER A 325 9.16 -9.00 6.10
CA SER A 325 10.36 -9.86 5.99
C SER A 325 10.10 -11.37 6.23
N ALA A 326 8.91 -11.87 5.89
CA ALA A 326 8.65 -13.29 5.90
C ALA A 326 9.23 -13.98 4.66
N ASN A 327 9.76 -15.18 4.81
CA ASN A 327 10.21 -16.04 3.71
C ASN A 327 9.47 -17.37 3.75
N ILE A 328 8.54 -17.55 2.79
CA ILE A 328 7.55 -18.61 2.78
C ILE A 328 7.92 -19.62 1.70
N PHE A 329 7.99 -20.89 2.04
CA PHE A 329 8.33 -21.97 1.11
C PHE A 329 7.81 -23.33 1.60
N GLY A 330 7.89 -24.32 0.73
CA GLY A 330 7.43 -25.70 1.01
C GLY A 330 6.07 -26.00 0.38
N ALA A 331 5.68 -27.25 0.42
CA ALA A 331 4.42 -27.73 -0.16
C ALA A 331 3.23 -27.52 0.80
N GLY A 332 2.03 -27.32 0.24
CA GLY A 332 0.78 -27.15 0.98
C GLY A 332 0.46 -25.68 1.29
N PHE A 333 -0.69 -25.48 1.96
CA PHE A 333 -1.15 -24.15 2.33
C PHE A 333 -0.56 -23.72 3.68
N PRO A 334 0.18 -22.61 3.75
CA PRO A 334 0.57 -22.05 5.03
C PRO A 334 -0.66 -21.53 5.81
N ARG A 335 -0.45 -21.19 7.09
CA ARG A 335 -1.51 -20.58 7.92
C ARG A 335 -1.95 -19.23 7.35
N ASN A 336 -3.20 -18.85 7.58
CA ASN A 336 -3.75 -17.55 7.14
C ASN A 336 -3.13 -16.34 7.86
N PHE A 337 -2.45 -16.54 8.98
CA PHE A 337 -1.60 -15.52 9.60
C PHE A 337 -0.16 -16.04 9.67
N ILE A 338 0.72 -15.29 9.01
CA ILE A 338 2.16 -15.52 8.95
C ILE A 338 2.84 -14.31 9.54
N PRO A 339 3.35 -14.38 10.79
CA PRO A 339 4.00 -13.26 11.46
C PRO A 339 5.21 -12.71 10.71
N SER A 340 5.59 -11.48 11.04
CA SER A 340 6.83 -10.89 10.54
C SER A 340 8.04 -11.76 10.92
N PHE A 341 9.08 -11.76 10.07
CA PHE A 341 10.30 -12.53 10.24
C PHE A 341 10.08 -14.05 10.37
N THR A 342 9.08 -14.55 9.70
CA THR A 342 8.84 -16.00 9.56
C THR A 342 9.78 -16.60 8.51
N TRP A 343 10.32 -17.78 8.81
CA TRP A 343 11.03 -18.67 7.88
C TRP A 343 10.36 -20.03 7.88
N GLY A 344 9.74 -20.43 6.76
CA GLY A 344 9.04 -21.71 6.65
C GLY A 344 7.74 -21.63 5.88
N GLY A 345 6.83 -22.58 6.11
CA GLY A 345 5.56 -22.68 5.38
C GLY A 345 4.58 -23.61 6.08
N ALA A 346 3.84 -24.42 5.30
CA ALA A 346 2.80 -25.31 5.84
C ALA A 346 3.33 -26.33 6.86
N SER A 347 4.57 -26.77 6.72
CA SER A 347 5.21 -27.72 7.65
C SER A 347 5.63 -27.11 8.99
N GLY A 348 5.59 -25.79 9.14
CA GLY A 348 5.95 -25.08 10.36
C GLY A 348 6.76 -23.83 10.10
N PHE A 349 6.95 -23.05 11.18
CA PHE A 349 7.66 -21.78 11.16
C PHE A 349 8.84 -21.79 12.13
N THR A 350 9.91 -21.12 11.71
CA THR A 350 11.05 -20.72 12.53
C THR A 350 11.32 -19.23 12.30
N THR A 351 12.23 -18.65 13.09
CA THR A 351 12.57 -17.24 12.97
C THR A 351 13.55 -17.00 11.82
N TYR A 352 13.19 -16.12 10.90
CA TYR A 352 14.12 -15.54 9.95
C TYR A 352 14.95 -14.49 10.69
N THR A 353 16.16 -14.87 11.07
CA THR A 353 16.98 -14.06 11.96
C THR A 353 17.35 -12.71 11.35
N LEU A 354 17.35 -11.67 12.17
CA LEU A 354 17.58 -10.29 11.72
C LEU A 354 18.86 -10.13 10.88
N PRO A 355 20.04 -10.71 11.22
CA PRO A 355 21.22 -10.59 10.38
C PRO A 355 21.02 -11.14 8.96
N LYS A 356 20.34 -12.27 8.80
CA LYS A 356 20.02 -12.86 7.48
C LYS A 356 19.01 -12.01 6.70
N VAL A 357 18.03 -11.41 7.39
CA VAL A 357 17.08 -10.48 6.77
C VAL A 357 17.82 -9.25 6.24
N LEU A 358 18.67 -8.63 7.02
CA LEU A 358 19.45 -7.44 6.61
C LEU A 358 20.37 -7.75 5.43
N GLU A 359 21.04 -8.90 5.44
CA GLU A 359 21.86 -9.36 4.31
C GLU A 359 21.04 -9.49 3.03
N THR A 360 19.89 -10.19 3.11
CA THR A 360 19.00 -10.39 1.96
C THR A 360 18.42 -9.06 1.46
N THR A 361 17.99 -8.19 2.37
CA THR A 361 17.45 -6.87 2.04
C THR A 361 18.49 -6.03 1.30
N ARG A 362 19.73 -5.99 1.79
CA ARG A 362 20.83 -5.29 1.14
C ARG A 362 21.05 -5.76 -0.30
N VAL A 363 21.11 -7.07 -0.52
CA VAL A 363 21.33 -7.63 -1.85
C VAL A 363 20.17 -7.32 -2.80
N VAL A 364 18.93 -7.39 -2.31
CA VAL A 364 17.74 -7.09 -3.10
C VAL A 364 17.67 -5.61 -3.50
N MET A 365 17.96 -4.70 -2.57
CA MET A 365 17.94 -3.26 -2.83
C MET A 365 19.07 -2.84 -3.78
N LEU A 366 20.28 -3.41 -3.65
CA LEU A 366 21.39 -3.16 -4.56
C LEU A 366 21.07 -3.53 -6.01
N ARG A 367 20.23 -4.53 -6.28
CA ARG A 367 19.78 -4.85 -7.65
C ARG A 367 18.94 -3.74 -8.30
N ARG A 368 18.50 -2.76 -7.50
CA ARG A 368 17.79 -1.55 -7.95
C ARG A 368 18.66 -0.29 -7.79
N ASN A 369 19.97 -0.45 -7.53
CA ASN A 369 20.92 0.62 -7.25
C ASN A 369 20.51 1.48 -6.04
N ILE A 370 19.92 0.84 -5.03
CA ILE A 370 19.52 1.47 -3.76
C ILE A 370 20.33 0.79 -2.65
N GLU A 371 21.00 1.59 -1.82
CA GLU A 371 21.73 1.10 -0.67
C GLU A 371 20.81 0.95 0.54
N LEU A 372 21.02 -0.10 1.33
CA LEU A 372 20.38 -0.28 2.63
C LEU A 372 21.12 0.59 3.65
N ASP A 373 20.58 1.74 3.98
CA ASP A 373 21.17 2.67 4.94
C ASP A 373 20.91 2.27 6.41
N GLU A 374 21.49 3.03 7.36
CA GLU A 374 21.34 2.76 8.79
C GLU A 374 19.91 3.03 9.29
N THR A 375 19.20 3.96 8.68
CA THR A 375 17.80 4.28 9.03
C THR A 375 16.89 3.09 8.72
N GLU A 376 17.01 2.52 7.51
CA GLU A 376 16.24 1.32 7.12
C GLU A 376 16.60 0.10 7.99
N LYS A 377 17.87 -0.08 8.33
CA LYS A 377 18.31 -1.16 9.22
C LYS A 377 17.69 -1.01 10.60
N GLN A 378 17.65 0.22 11.14
CA GLN A 378 17.05 0.49 12.44
C GLN A 378 15.53 0.25 12.42
N ILE A 379 14.84 0.67 11.35
CA ILE A 379 13.40 0.39 11.17
C ILE A 379 13.16 -1.13 11.20
N LEU A 380 13.89 -1.91 10.40
CA LEU A 380 13.73 -3.37 10.36
C LEU A 380 14.05 -4.02 11.72
N LYS A 381 15.04 -3.51 12.45
CA LYS A 381 15.37 -3.97 13.80
C LYS A 381 14.21 -3.69 14.77
N THR A 382 13.68 -2.48 14.77
CA THR A 382 12.54 -2.13 15.64
C THR A 382 11.30 -2.99 15.32
N ILE A 383 11.01 -3.23 14.02
CA ILE A 383 9.90 -4.13 13.63
C ILE A 383 10.16 -5.57 14.10
N PHE A 384 11.42 -6.02 14.05
CA PHE A 384 11.79 -7.34 14.57
C PHE A 384 11.44 -7.46 16.06
N GLU A 385 11.75 -6.45 16.86
CA GLU A 385 11.42 -6.37 18.29
C GLU A 385 9.90 -6.26 18.51
N LEU A 386 9.23 -5.32 17.86
CA LEU A 386 7.78 -5.10 18.00
C LEU A 386 6.92 -6.32 17.61
N SER A 387 7.39 -7.12 16.67
CA SER A 387 6.67 -8.30 16.18
C SER A 387 6.99 -9.60 16.95
N GLU A 388 7.89 -9.57 17.94
CA GLU A 388 8.24 -10.73 18.75
C GLU A 388 7.03 -11.46 19.35
N PRO A 389 6.04 -10.78 19.96
CA PRO A 389 4.90 -11.45 20.58
C PRO A 389 4.07 -12.31 19.62
N GLN A 390 4.13 -12.02 18.32
CA GLN A 390 3.39 -12.76 17.29
C GLN A 390 4.13 -14.03 16.82
N ARG A 391 5.43 -14.15 17.09
CA ARG A 391 6.25 -15.33 16.76
C ARG A 391 6.04 -16.45 17.78
N PHE A 392 4.86 -17.02 17.78
CA PHE A 392 4.38 -18.02 18.76
C PHE A 392 5.28 -19.26 18.90
N TRP A 393 6.17 -19.54 17.95
CA TRP A 393 7.12 -20.66 18.02
C TRP A 393 8.33 -20.36 18.91
N GLU A 394 8.62 -19.09 19.22
CA GLU A 394 9.71 -18.69 20.12
C GLU A 394 9.32 -18.89 21.59
N ASN A 395 8.03 -18.80 21.90
CA ASN A 395 7.48 -18.89 23.27
C ASN A 395 7.19 -20.35 23.72
N LYS A 396 7.70 -21.37 23.03
CA LYS A 396 7.58 -22.75 23.51
C LYS A 396 8.62 -22.98 24.62
N PRO A 397 8.21 -23.45 25.83
CA PRO A 397 9.18 -23.96 26.80
C PRO A 397 10.00 -25.05 26.10
N LEU A 398 11.33 -24.96 26.27
CA LEU A 398 12.25 -26.03 25.84
C LEU A 398 11.67 -27.36 26.33
N ARG A 399 11.29 -28.24 25.38
CA ARG A 399 10.97 -29.62 25.73
C ARG A 399 12.27 -30.21 26.29
N THR A 400 12.31 -30.30 27.63
CA THR A 400 13.33 -31.06 28.37
C THR A 400 13.28 -32.54 27.98
#